data_00d4f06c500e9589b687ea7f10eeb873
#
_entry.id   00d4f06c500e9589b687ea7f10eeb873
#
_cell.length_a   1.000
_cell.length_b   1.000
_cell.length_c   1.000
_cell.angle_alpha   90.00
_cell.angle_beta   90.00
_cell.angle_gamma   90.00
#
_symmetry.space_group_name_H-M   'P 1'
#
loop_
_entity.id
_entity.type
_entity.pdbx_description
1 polymer ?
#
loop_
_entity_poly.entity_id
_entity_poly.type
_entity_poly.pdbx_seq_one_letter_code
_entity_poly.pdbx_strand_id
1 'polypeptide(L)'
;MSHAKQLHNRRYLNDYLEIINREGLPGNVKSDLCLQVQDTVIATVQHVIEEALAEELYAYLGLARYEHVPWGRPPESTRSGSYQRELITQYGRIADLRVPKLRRGNGALTWQSITRYEHCWGPMLDQHVMGYCLGHSLRDLQEAMALTLGEVLSLAACNRIVLRVSKQMEAFKQQPLASPPPIVLVDGMWVTIAYPTDEISADSQGRRRAVKRKQKRVMLSALGVWPDGHWEIMHWQIAEGETADTWNAFFRALYLKGVTEQTTDLVVSDGSPGLESALDYHLYGVAHQRCIFHKIKQLADYLVFGALEGEEAAVEAPSTRKAKQQRKKAILADAGWVYDGESEADIRARAEVFRDHWQAREPKAVANLLLDFDKTLAYLTIDFPLSLASLIRTTNLLERFHKEMRRKQRDIGMFQSEQGCETLWYLLSRRETAKQRAALSSRL
;
A
#
# COMPACT_ATOMS: atom_id res chain seq x y z
N MET A 1 9.35 -27.88 1.88
CA MET A 1 8.22 -28.50 2.66
C MET A 1 8.35 -30.00 2.54
N SER A 2 8.16 -30.76 3.63
CA SER A 2 8.17 -32.21 3.55
C SER A 2 6.92 -32.70 2.81
N HIS A 3 7.04 -33.79 2.07
CA HIS A 3 5.95 -34.46 1.34
C HIS A 3 4.69 -34.70 2.22
N ALA A 4 4.90 -34.92 3.51
CA ALA A 4 3.83 -35.09 4.51
C ALA A 4 3.00 -33.80 4.76
N LYS A 5 3.61 -32.60 4.72
CA LYS A 5 2.88 -31.34 4.84
C LYS A 5 2.05 -31.01 3.60
N GLN A 6 2.54 -31.38 2.42
CA GLN A 6 1.78 -31.23 1.16
C GLN A 6 0.56 -32.14 1.12
N LEU A 7 0.70 -33.40 1.63
CA LEU A 7 -0.40 -34.35 1.74
C LEU A 7 -1.45 -33.91 2.77
N HIS A 8 -1.04 -33.30 3.88
CA HIS A 8 -1.95 -32.78 4.89
C HIS A 8 -2.79 -31.59 4.38
N ASN A 9 -2.15 -30.65 3.67
CA ASN A 9 -2.86 -29.53 3.05
C ASN A 9 -3.82 -29.96 1.93
N ARG A 10 -3.47 -30.99 1.14
CA ARG A 10 -4.37 -31.57 0.12
C ARG A 10 -5.61 -32.25 0.74
N ARG A 11 -5.45 -32.93 1.86
CA ARG A 11 -6.58 -33.54 2.59
C ARG A 11 -7.56 -32.49 3.11
N TYR A 12 -7.06 -31.46 3.78
CA TYR A 12 -7.86 -30.35 4.27
C TYR A 12 -8.62 -29.63 3.14
N LEU A 13 -7.98 -29.38 2.02
CA LEU A 13 -8.59 -28.76 0.84
C LEU A 13 -9.69 -29.64 0.22
N ASN A 14 -9.47 -30.93 0.13
CA ASN A 14 -10.49 -31.87 -0.38
C ASN A 14 -11.68 -31.94 0.57
N ASP A 15 -11.46 -31.98 1.88
CA ASP A 15 -12.53 -31.97 2.88
C ASP A 15 -13.34 -30.67 2.80
N TYR A 16 -12.68 -29.52 2.60
CA TYR A 16 -13.34 -28.23 2.44
C TYR A 16 -14.15 -28.16 1.13
N LEU A 17 -13.61 -28.65 0.02
CA LEU A 17 -14.31 -28.74 -1.27
C LEU A 17 -15.50 -29.69 -1.20
N GLU A 18 -15.40 -30.80 -0.44
CA GLU A 18 -16.54 -31.68 -0.18
C GLU A 18 -17.66 -30.99 0.59
N ILE A 19 -17.34 -30.15 1.59
CA ILE A 19 -18.31 -29.36 2.34
C ILE A 19 -19.05 -28.39 1.40
N ILE A 20 -18.31 -27.64 0.60
CA ILE A 20 -18.91 -26.68 -0.37
C ILE A 20 -19.77 -27.41 -1.41
N ASN A 21 -19.34 -28.56 -1.89
CA ASN A 21 -20.08 -29.32 -2.89
C ASN A 21 -21.35 -30.01 -2.30
N ARG A 22 -21.36 -30.31 -1.01
CA ARG A 22 -22.54 -30.89 -0.32
C ARG A 22 -23.66 -29.88 -0.09
N GLU A 23 -23.37 -28.60 0.00
CA GLU A 23 -24.33 -27.56 0.42
C GLU A 23 -25.10 -26.89 -0.70
N GLY A 24 -24.98 -27.29 -1.97
CA GLY A 24 -25.94 -26.75 -2.91
C GLY A 24 -25.57 -26.48 -4.35
N LEU A 25 -24.59 -27.14 -4.92
CA LEU A 25 -24.47 -27.13 -6.37
C LEU A 25 -25.12 -28.39 -6.95
N PRO A 26 -26.11 -28.25 -7.85
CA PRO A 26 -26.75 -29.42 -8.48
C PRO A 26 -25.69 -30.19 -9.28
N GLY A 27 -25.54 -31.42 -8.85
CA GLY A 27 -24.54 -32.41 -9.18
C GLY A 27 -23.97 -32.50 -10.59
N ASN A 28 -22.81 -33.05 -10.57
CA ASN A 28 -22.03 -33.79 -11.58
C ASN A 28 -21.91 -33.21 -13.00
N VAL A 29 -22.97 -32.87 -13.72
CA VAL A 29 -22.89 -32.49 -15.14
C VAL A 29 -22.22 -31.10 -15.32
N LYS A 30 -22.50 -30.12 -14.44
CA LYS A 30 -21.86 -28.82 -14.51
C LYS A 30 -20.40 -28.86 -14.07
N SER A 31 -20.05 -29.65 -13.05
CA SER A 31 -18.68 -29.80 -12.62
C SER A 31 -17.80 -30.51 -13.67
N ASP A 32 -18.33 -31.55 -14.30
CA ASP A 32 -17.63 -32.25 -15.37
C ASP A 32 -17.43 -31.36 -16.61
N LEU A 33 -18.43 -30.58 -16.97
CA LEU A 33 -18.33 -29.60 -18.05
C LEU A 33 -17.31 -28.50 -17.73
N CYS A 34 -17.28 -28.00 -16.49
CA CYS A 34 -16.32 -26.98 -16.06
C CYS A 34 -14.89 -27.53 -16.10
N LEU A 35 -14.65 -28.78 -15.67
CA LEU A 35 -13.36 -29.45 -15.76
C LEU A 35 -12.93 -29.64 -17.22
N GLN A 36 -13.83 -30.11 -18.10
CA GLN A 36 -13.53 -30.25 -19.52
C GLN A 36 -13.20 -28.90 -20.18
N VAL A 37 -13.92 -27.85 -19.85
CA VAL A 37 -13.62 -26.49 -20.33
C VAL A 37 -12.26 -26.04 -19.83
N GLN A 38 -11.94 -26.25 -18.55
CA GLN A 38 -10.65 -25.88 -17.98
C GLN A 38 -9.50 -26.64 -18.66
N ASP A 39 -9.63 -27.94 -18.86
CA ASP A 39 -8.62 -28.77 -19.55
C ASP A 39 -8.43 -28.30 -21.00
N THR A 40 -9.51 -27.97 -21.70
CA THR A 40 -9.46 -27.43 -23.08
C THR A 40 -8.75 -26.08 -23.13
N VAL A 41 -9.02 -25.19 -22.17
CA VAL A 41 -8.34 -23.89 -22.06
C VAL A 41 -6.85 -24.06 -21.78
N ILE A 42 -6.47 -24.95 -20.86
CA ILE A 42 -5.07 -25.24 -20.55
C ILE A 42 -4.35 -25.79 -21.79
N ALA A 43 -4.93 -26.76 -22.49
CA ALA A 43 -4.37 -27.34 -23.72
C ALA A 43 -4.21 -26.27 -24.82
N THR A 44 -5.18 -25.39 -24.98
CA THR A 44 -5.13 -24.28 -25.93
C THR A 44 -3.99 -23.30 -25.58
N VAL A 45 -3.86 -22.91 -24.31
CA VAL A 45 -2.79 -22.03 -23.85
C VAL A 45 -1.43 -22.67 -24.04
N GLN A 46 -1.29 -23.96 -23.72
CA GLN A 46 -0.07 -24.74 -23.99
C GLN A 46 0.31 -24.70 -25.47
N HIS A 47 -0.64 -24.98 -26.36
CA HIS A 47 -0.42 -24.96 -27.79
C HIS A 47 0.04 -23.57 -28.28
N VAL A 48 -0.60 -22.52 -27.88
CA VAL A 48 -0.23 -21.14 -28.26
C VAL A 48 1.19 -20.78 -27.81
N ILE A 49 1.57 -21.18 -26.58
CA ILE A 49 2.93 -20.94 -26.07
C ILE A 49 3.96 -21.79 -26.86
N GLU A 50 3.67 -23.03 -27.14
CA GLU A 50 4.56 -23.92 -27.91
C GLU A 50 4.75 -23.41 -29.34
N GLU A 51 3.69 -22.88 -29.98
CA GLU A 51 3.78 -22.24 -31.30
C GLU A 51 4.63 -20.96 -31.26
N ALA A 52 4.43 -20.09 -30.30
CA ALA A 52 5.24 -18.89 -30.12
C ALA A 52 6.72 -19.19 -29.92
N LEU A 53 7.04 -20.21 -29.11
CA LEU A 53 8.41 -20.69 -28.94
C LEU A 53 9.01 -21.29 -30.24
N ALA A 54 8.20 -21.96 -31.03
CA ALA A 54 8.63 -22.46 -32.33
C ALA A 54 8.92 -21.31 -33.31
N GLU A 55 8.10 -20.29 -33.35
CA GLU A 55 8.31 -19.10 -34.18
C GLU A 55 9.58 -18.35 -33.75
N GLU A 56 9.81 -18.13 -32.45
CA GLU A 56 11.04 -17.52 -31.94
C GLU A 56 12.28 -18.31 -32.35
N LEU A 57 12.20 -19.67 -32.31
CA LEU A 57 13.29 -20.53 -32.75
C LEU A 57 13.56 -20.37 -34.24
N TYR A 58 12.53 -20.40 -35.08
CA TYR A 58 12.68 -20.24 -36.52
C TYR A 58 13.22 -18.86 -36.89
N ALA A 59 12.74 -17.79 -36.24
CA ALA A 59 13.27 -16.42 -36.40
C ALA A 59 14.77 -16.38 -36.05
N TYR A 60 15.18 -17.02 -34.95
CA TYR A 60 16.58 -17.09 -34.54
C TYR A 60 17.46 -17.83 -35.55
N LEU A 61 16.94 -18.91 -36.10
CA LEU A 61 17.67 -19.72 -37.12
C LEU A 61 17.65 -19.07 -38.51
N GLY A 62 16.84 -18.05 -38.75
CA GLY A 62 16.66 -17.43 -40.07
C GLY A 62 16.05 -18.38 -41.10
N LEU A 63 15.19 -19.29 -40.67
CA LEU A 63 14.53 -20.33 -41.47
C LEU A 63 13.01 -20.17 -41.38
N ALA A 64 12.28 -20.49 -42.43
CA ALA A 64 10.85 -20.68 -42.37
C ALA A 64 10.48 -22.02 -41.73
N ARG A 65 9.22 -22.17 -41.29
CA ARG A 65 8.71 -23.42 -40.73
C ARG A 65 8.80 -24.55 -41.78
N TYR A 66 9.47 -25.66 -41.44
CA TYR A 66 9.77 -26.81 -42.33
C TYR A 66 10.81 -26.53 -43.42
N GLU A 67 11.43 -25.34 -43.43
CA GLU A 67 12.54 -25.10 -44.37
C GLU A 67 13.79 -25.86 -43.97
N HIS A 68 14.46 -26.48 -44.96
CA HIS A 68 15.74 -27.11 -44.78
C HIS A 68 16.85 -26.09 -44.96
N VAL A 69 17.94 -26.26 -44.21
CA VAL A 69 19.13 -25.41 -44.35
C VAL A 69 19.64 -25.55 -45.79
N PRO A 70 19.84 -24.41 -46.53
CA PRO A 70 20.36 -24.44 -47.89
C PRO A 70 21.73 -25.14 -47.99
N TRP A 71 21.91 -25.90 -49.03
CA TRP A 71 23.16 -26.64 -49.25
C TRP A 71 24.35 -25.65 -49.34
N GLY A 72 25.43 -25.92 -48.61
CA GLY A 72 26.62 -25.05 -48.56
C GLY A 72 26.66 -23.96 -47.49
N ARG A 73 25.59 -23.75 -46.72
CA ARG A 73 25.57 -22.86 -45.54
C ARG A 73 25.59 -23.69 -44.26
N PRO A 74 26.74 -23.84 -43.58
CA PRO A 74 26.73 -24.51 -42.29
C PRO A 74 25.92 -23.67 -41.31
N PRO A 75 24.84 -24.22 -40.68
CA PRO A 75 24.09 -23.48 -39.70
C PRO A 75 24.96 -23.30 -38.45
N GLU A 76 24.99 -22.09 -37.91
CA GLU A 76 25.63 -21.82 -36.61
C GLU A 76 25.00 -22.69 -35.50
N SER A 77 23.75 -23.05 -35.68
CA SER A 77 23.00 -23.94 -34.80
C SER A 77 21.90 -24.69 -35.55
N THR A 78 21.48 -25.85 -35.03
CA THR A 78 20.37 -26.64 -35.55
C THR A 78 19.39 -26.98 -34.43
N ARG A 79 18.13 -27.23 -34.78
CA ARG A 79 17.13 -27.75 -33.84
C ARG A 79 17.54 -29.11 -33.31
N SER A 80 17.46 -29.35 -32.00
CA SER A 80 17.83 -30.61 -31.33
C SER A 80 16.67 -31.20 -30.50
N GLY A 81 15.46 -31.20 -31.06
CA GLY A 81 14.27 -31.66 -30.32
C GLY A 81 13.75 -30.65 -29.34
N SER A 82 13.13 -31.10 -28.26
CA SER A 82 12.56 -30.28 -27.19
C SER A 82 12.83 -30.91 -25.83
N TYR A 83 12.64 -30.14 -24.77
CA TYR A 83 12.54 -30.65 -23.41
C TYR A 83 11.19 -30.23 -22.83
N GLN A 84 10.71 -31.02 -21.88
CA GLN A 84 9.49 -30.72 -21.16
C GLN A 84 9.80 -29.93 -19.88
N ARG A 85 8.95 -28.99 -19.54
CA ARG A 85 8.97 -28.26 -18.26
C ARG A 85 7.57 -27.99 -17.80
N GLU A 86 7.44 -27.75 -16.50
CA GLU A 86 6.21 -27.31 -15.88
C GLU A 86 6.09 -25.80 -15.96
N LEU A 87 4.85 -25.31 -16.16
CA LEU A 87 4.52 -23.89 -16.16
C LEU A 87 3.16 -23.67 -15.50
N ILE A 88 3.08 -22.80 -14.52
CA ILE A 88 1.82 -22.39 -13.88
C ILE A 88 1.32 -21.13 -14.57
N THR A 89 0.08 -21.17 -15.05
CA THR A 89 -0.61 -20.05 -15.69
C THR A 89 -1.81 -19.63 -14.85
N GLN A 90 -2.44 -18.52 -15.19
CA GLN A 90 -3.71 -18.10 -14.57
C GLN A 90 -4.87 -19.08 -14.83
N TYR A 91 -4.74 -19.95 -15.83
CA TYR A 91 -5.77 -20.92 -16.21
C TYR A 91 -5.55 -22.30 -15.56
N GLY A 92 -4.37 -22.51 -14.97
CA GLY A 92 -3.96 -23.76 -14.36
C GLY A 92 -2.53 -24.14 -14.71
N ARG A 93 -2.17 -25.38 -14.35
CA ARG A 93 -0.83 -25.93 -14.54
C ARG A 93 -0.72 -26.63 -15.91
N ILE A 94 0.31 -26.28 -16.68
CA ILE A 94 0.79 -27.01 -17.83
C ILE A 94 1.94 -27.90 -17.34
N ALA A 95 1.74 -29.22 -17.31
CA ALA A 95 2.71 -30.13 -16.72
C ALA A 95 3.89 -30.45 -17.68
N ASP A 96 3.66 -30.41 -18.96
CA ASP A 96 4.57 -30.95 -19.99
C ASP A 96 4.78 -29.97 -21.16
N LEU A 97 4.89 -28.69 -20.89
CA LEU A 97 5.21 -27.69 -21.90
C LEU A 97 6.50 -28.03 -22.64
N ARG A 98 6.44 -28.11 -23.95
CA ARG A 98 7.57 -28.46 -24.82
C ARG A 98 8.35 -27.23 -25.24
N VAL A 99 9.56 -27.10 -24.72
CA VAL A 99 10.46 -25.98 -25.07
C VAL A 99 11.51 -26.51 -26.08
N PRO A 100 11.64 -25.90 -27.26
CA PRO A 100 12.61 -26.32 -28.26
C PRO A 100 14.06 -26.20 -27.76
N LYS A 101 14.96 -27.09 -28.27
CA LYS A 101 16.41 -27.07 -27.99
C LYS A 101 17.23 -26.81 -29.25
N LEU A 102 18.35 -26.13 -29.07
CA LEU A 102 19.39 -25.98 -30.05
C LEU A 102 20.51 -27.01 -29.83
N ARG A 103 21.09 -27.54 -30.88
CA ARG A 103 22.20 -28.49 -30.80
C ARG A 103 23.52 -27.81 -30.40
N ARG A 104 23.75 -26.57 -30.86
CA ARG A 104 24.91 -25.70 -30.50
C ARG A 104 24.40 -24.34 -30.15
N GLY A 105 25.09 -23.63 -29.25
CA GLY A 105 24.72 -22.25 -28.91
C GLY A 105 23.55 -22.12 -27.96
N ASN A 106 23.25 -23.08 -27.10
CA ASN A 106 22.12 -23.05 -26.13
C ASN A 106 22.16 -21.86 -25.18
N GLY A 107 23.28 -21.12 -25.09
CA GLY A 107 23.39 -19.91 -24.28
C GLY A 107 23.04 -18.61 -25.01
N ALA A 108 22.94 -18.64 -26.36
CA ALA A 108 22.72 -17.44 -27.20
C ALA A 108 21.23 -17.13 -27.44
N LEU A 109 20.34 -18.12 -27.35
CA LEU A 109 18.90 -17.90 -27.51
C LEU A 109 18.26 -17.56 -26.18
N THR A 110 17.79 -16.34 -26.07
CA THR A 110 16.96 -15.88 -24.97
C THR A 110 15.52 -15.81 -25.45
N TRP A 111 14.69 -16.69 -24.90
CA TRP A 111 13.25 -16.71 -25.20
C TRP A 111 12.59 -15.40 -24.73
N GLN A 112 11.78 -14.78 -25.58
CA GLN A 112 10.97 -13.61 -25.24
C GLN A 112 9.64 -14.02 -24.58
N SER A 113 9.04 -15.11 -25.07
CA SER A 113 7.77 -15.62 -24.56
C SER A 113 7.88 -16.24 -23.16
N ILE A 114 9.02 -16.83 -22.79
CA ILE A 114 9.25 -17.46 -21.49
C ILE A 114 10.70 -17.28 -21.03
N THR A 115 10.91 -16.80 -19.81
CA THR A 115 12.25 -16.72 -19.23
C THR A 115 12.78 -18.07 -18.73
N ARG A 116 14.11 -18.24 -18.69
CA ARG A 116 14.76 -19.54 -18.44
C ARG A 116 14.33 -20.26 -17.17
N TYR A 117 14.00 -19.56 -16.10
CA TYR A 117 13.60 -20.13 -14.80
C TYR A 117 12.19 -19.72 -14.38
N GLU A 118 11.38 -19.34 -15.33
CA GLU A 118 10.01 -18.91 -15.07
C GLU A 118 9.11 -20.13 -14.79
N HIS A 119 8.61 -20.23 -13.57
CA HIS A 119 7.66 -21.26 -13.18
C HIS A 119 6.22 -20.76 -13.19
N CYS A 120 6.03 -19.45 -13.18
CA CYS A 120 4.73 -18.81 -13.22
C CYS A 120 4.72 -17.83 -14.39
N TRP A 121 3.80 -18.01 -15.33
CA TRP A 121 3.75 -17.28 -16.58
C TRP A 121 2.50 -16.39 -16.68
N GLY A 122 2.72 -15.20 -17.19
CA GLY A 122 1.71 -14.26 -17.59
C GLY A 122 1.49 -13.12 -16.57
N PRO A 123 1.38 -11.89 -17.06
CA PRO A 123 1.15 -10.70 -16.24
C PRO A 123 -0.18 -10.76 -15.48
N MET A 124 -1.17 -11.51 -15.98
CA MET A 124 -2.46 -11.66 -15.32
C MET A 124 -2.36 -12.53 -14.06
N LEU A 125 -1.46 -13.53 -14.02
CA LEU A 125 -1.19 -14.28 -12.79
C LEU A 125 -0.58 -13.36 -11.74
N ASP A 126 0.38 -12.52 -12.12
CA ASP A 126 0.97 -11.52 -11.23
C ASP A 126 -0.09 -10.55 -10.72
N GLN A 127 -1.00 -10.08 -11.57
CA GLN A 127 -2.12 -9.19 -11.18
C GLN A 127 -3.08 -9.87 -10.20
N HIS A 128 -3.42 -11.16 -10.41
CA HIS A 128 -4.24 -11.92 -9.47
C HIS A 128 -3.55 -12.05 -8.11
N VAL A 129 -2.28 -12.46 -8.10
CA VAL A 129 -1.49 -12.57 -6.87
C VAL A 129 -1.42 -11.21 -6.15
N MET A 130 -1.21 -10.12 -6.90
CA MET A 130 -1.22 -8.77 -6.33
C MET A 130 -2.58 -8.36 -5.79
N GLY A 131 -3.67 -8.65 -6.51
CA GLY A 131 -5.03 -8.40 -6.05
C GLY A 131 -5.32 -9.11 -4.72
N TYR A 132 -4.95 -10.36 -4.60
CA TYR A 132 -5.09 -11.12 -3.36
C TYR A 132 -4.19 -10.59 -2.24
N CYS A 133 -2.94 -10.23 -2.54
CA CYS A 133 -2.04 -9.63 -1.54
C CYS A 133 -2.58 -8.32 -0.94
N LEU A 134 -3.35 -7.56 -1.70
CA LEU A 134 -4.06 -6.38 -1.21
C LEU A 134 -5.22 -6.72 -0.26
N GLY A 135 -5.72 -7.95 -0.28
CA GLY A 135 -6.87 -8.44 0.50
C GLY A 135 -6.50 -9.37 1.65
N HIS A 136 -5.47 -10.17 1.51
CA HIS A 136 -5.24 -11.36 2.32
C HIS A 136 -3.76 -11.52 2.72
N SER A 137 -3.49 -12.42 3.67
CA SER A 137 -2.13 -12.85 3.96
C SER A 137 -1.58 -13.71 2.82
N LEU A 138 -0.24 -13.91 2.77
CA LEU A 138 0.36 -14.83 1.78
C LEU A 138 -0.11 -16.28 1.96
N ARG A 139 -0.60 -16.65 3.15
CA ARG A 139 -1.16 -17.99 3.40
C ARG A 139 -2.55 -18.12 2.81
N ASP A 140 -3.40 -17.12 3.03
CA ASP A 140 -4.75 -17.08 2.46
C ASP A 140 -4.68 -17.04 0.92
N LEU A 141 -3.69 -16.29 0.38
CA LEU A 141 -3.41 -16.30 -1.04
C LEU A 141 -3.04 -17.70 -1.54
N GLN A 142 -2.15 -18.41 -0.83
CA GLN A 142 -1.76 -19.77 -1.18
C GLN A 142 -2.98 -20.72 -1.23
N GLU A 143 -3.86 -20.59 -0.24
CA GLU A 143 -5.09 -21.36 -0.13
C GLU A 143 -6.08 -21.01 -1.26
N ALA A 144 -6.31 -19.74 -1.53
CA ALA A 144 -7.17 -19.27 -2.62
C ALA A 144 -6.66 -19.73 -4.00
N MET A 145 -5.34 -19.69 -4.24
CA MET A 145 -4.74 -20.17 -5.48
C MET A 145 -4.86 -21.69 -5.63
N ALA A 146 -4.79 -22.45 -4.54
CA ALA A 146 -5.03 -23.88 -4.56
C ALA A 146 -6.48 -24.21 -4.94
N LEU A 147 -7.45 -23.44 -4.44
CA LEU A 147 -8.86 -23.60 -4.76
C LEU A 147 -9.19 -23.24 -6.22
N THR A 148 -8.55 -22.19 -6.75
CA THR A 148 -8.89 -21.66 -8.10
C THR A 148 -8.11 -22.33 -9.22
N LEU A 149 -6.85 -22.69 -8.97
CA LEU A 149 -5.94 -23.26 -10.01
C LEU A 149 -5.65 -24.75 -9.81
N GLY A 150 -6.19 -25.37 -8.77
CA GLY A 150 -5.90 -26.76 -8.42
C GLY A 150 -4.46 -27.01 -7.97
N GLU A 151 -3.65 -25.98 -7.84
CA GLU A 151 -2.22 -26.05 -7.50
C GLU A 151 -1.88 -25.16 -6.31
N VAL A 152 -0.99 -25.68 -5.46
CA VAL A 152 -0.50 -24.93 -4.30
C VAL A 152 0.81 -24.24 -4.66
N LEU A 153 0.78 -22.96 -4.94
CA LEU A 153 1.99 -22.15 -4.97
C LEU A 153 2.65 -22.17 -3.58
N SER A 154 3.96 -22.40 -3.52
CA SER A 154 4.65 -22.30 -2.25
C SER A 154 4.62 -20.86 -1.75
N LEU A 155 4.62 -20.64 -0.43
CA LEU A 155 4.72 -19.29 0.15
C LEU A 155 5.92 -18.53 -0.41
N ALA A 156 7.03 -19.22 -0.70
CA ALA A 156 8.20 -18.63 -1.32
C ALA A 156 7.95 -18.18 -2.77
N ALA A 157 7.12 -18.90 -3.53
CA ALA A 157 6.73 -18.50 -4.89
C ALA A 157 5.80 -17.28 -4.84
N CYS A 158 4.79 -17.27 -3.99
CA CYS A 158 3.92 -16.10 -3.76
C CYS A 158 4.73 -14.87 -3.36
N ASN A 159 5.65 -15.03 -2.41
CA ASN A 159 6.52 -13.93 -1.96
C ASN A 159 7.42 -13.42 -3.10
N ARG A 160 7.97 -14.29 -3.94
CA ARG A 160 8.79 -13.85 -5.09
C ARG A 160 7.99 -13.02 -6.11
N ILE A 161 6.73 -13.37 -6.35
CA ILE A 161 5.85 -12.57 -7.22
C ILE A 161 5.63 -11.18 -6.60
N VAL A 162 5.32 -11.11 -5.31
CA VAL A 162 5.16 -9.83 -4.58
C VAL A 162 6.45 -9.00 -4.63
N LEU A 163 7.62 -9.62 -4.43
CA LEU A 163 8.90 -8.94 -4.44
C LEU A 163 9.35 -8.45 -5.84
N ARG A 164 8.81 -8.99 -6.94
CA ARG A 164 9.07 -8.42 -8.28
C ARG A 164 8.63 -6.95 -8.37
N VAL A 165 7.60 -6.58 -7.65
CA VAL A 165 7.12 -5.18 -7.59
C VAL A 165 8.10 -4.27 -6.84
N SER A 166 8.96 -4.83 -6.00
CA SER A 166 9.91 -3.99 -5.24
C SER A 166 10.84 -3.16 -6.13
N LYS A 167 11.22 -3.67 -7.31
CA LYS A 167 12.02 -2.89 -8.27
C LYS A 167 11.24 -1.69 -8.83
N GLN A 168 9.96 -1.87 -9.11
CA GLN A 168 9.09 -0.77 -9.56
C GLN A 168 8.86 0.24 -8.43
N MET A 169 8.71 -0.24 -7.22
CA MET A 169 8.61 0.58 -6.02
C MET A 169 9.86 1.45 -5.82
N GLU A 170 11.05 0.86 -5.89
CA GLU A 170 12.31 1.60 -5.75
C GLU A 170 12.47 2.66 -6.86
N ALA A 171 12.16 2.31 -8.11
CA ALA A 171 12.15 3.26 -9.21
C ALA A 171 11.18 4.42 -8.94
N PHE A 172 9.96 4.12 -8.46
CA PHE A 172 8.97 5.14 -8.10
C PHE A 172 9.47 6.05 -6.97
N LYS A 173 10.11 5.49 -5.93
CA LYS A 173 10.67 6.27 -4.81
C LYS A 173 11.77 7.23 -5.26
N GLN A 174 12.56 6.86 -6.27
CA GLN A 174 13.71 7.65 -6.76
C GLN A 174 13.32 8.62 -7.87
N GLN A 175 12.24 8.35 -8.61
CA GLN A 175 11.84 9.15 -9.77
C GLN A 175 11.37 10.55 -9.34
N PRO A 176 11.90 11.63 -9.94
CA PRO A 176 11.35 12.97 -9.79
C PRO A 176 9.89 13.04 -10.23
N LEU A 177 9.12 13.93 -9.62
CA LEU A 177 7.73 14.16 -9.99
C LEU A 177 7.68 14.97 -11.30
N ALA A 178 6.89 14.51 -12.26
CA ALA A 178 6.69 15.23 -13.51
C ALA A 178 6.01 16.60 -13.30
N SER A 179 5.14 16.69 -12.31
CA SER A 179 4.48 17.92 -11.85
C SER A 179 4.42 17.88 -10.33
N PRO A 180 5.32 18.57 -9.63
CA PRO A 180 5.23 18.67 -8.17
C PRO A 180 3.93 19.32 -7.73
N PRO A 181 3.32 18.87 -6.61
CA PRO A 181 2.06 19.43 -6.14
C PRO A 181 2.27 20.75 -5.39
N PRO A 182 1.34 21.72 -5.50
CA PRO A 182 1.38 22.92 -4.68
C PRO A 182 1.06 22.65 -3.20
N ILE A 183 0.36 21.56 -2.91
CA ILE A 183 -0.01 21.21 -1.53
C ILE A 183 0.54 19.83 -1.17
N VAL A 184 1.20 19.74 -0.02
CA VAL A 184 1.78 18.49 0.50
C VAL A 184 1.25 18.18 1.89
N LEU A 185 0.59 17.05 2.05
CA LEU A 185 0.18 16.53 3.36
C LEU A 185 1.24 15.54 3.85
N VAL A 186 1.68 15.68 5.10
CA VAL A 186 2.66 14.77 5.72
C VAL A 186 2.13 14.25 7.05
N ASP A 187 2.36 12.96 7.31
CA ASP A 187 1.93 12.30 8.55
C ASP A 187 2.72 11.01 8.78
N GLY A 188 2.80 10.56 10.01
CA GLY A 188 3.45 9.32 10.42
C GLY A 188 2.47 8.23 10.86
N MET A 189 2.79 6.97 10.57
CA MET A 189 2.02 5.82 11.04
C MET A 189 2.92 4.74 11.61
N TRP A 190 2.62 4.28 12.83
CA TRP A 190 3.35 3.19 13.44
C TRP A 190 3.01 1.83 12.82
N VAL A 191 4.05 1.10 12.44
CA VAL A 191 4.00 -0.26 11.90
C VAL A 191 4.82 -1.22 12.76
N THR A 192 4.51 -2.52 12.71
CA THR A 192 5.26 -3.55 13.42
C THR A 192 6.00 -4.44 12.42
N ILE A 193 7.31 -4.49 12.54
CA ILE A 193 8.20 -5.21 11.63
C ILE A 193 9.08 -6.17 12.43
N ALA A 194 9.35 -7.34 11.87
CA ALA A 194 10.24 -8.34 12.47
C ALA A 194 11.66 -8.16 11.95
N TYR A 195 12.60 -7.93 12.88
CA TYR A 195 14.02 -7.82 12.57
C TYR A 195 14.77 -9.05 13.07
N PRO A 196 15.77 -9.55 12.33
CA PRO A 196 16.63 -10.61 12.79
C PRO A 196 17.46 -10.14 14.00
N THR A 197 17.69 -11.04 14.95
CA THR A 197 18.60 -10.84 16.08
C THR A 197 19.84 -11.71 15.88
N ASP A 198 20.84 -11.53 16.73
CA ASP A 198 22.05 -12.38 16.75
C ASP A 198 21.79 -13.79 17.28
N GLU A 199 20.60 -14.01 17.87
CA GLU A 199 20.18 -15.31 18.38
C GLU A 199 19.84 -16.25 17.22
N ILE A 200 20.40 -17.46 17.22
CA ILE A 200 20.13 -18.49 16.23
C ILE A 200 19.31 -19.60 16.88
N SER A 201 18.17 -19.95 16.27
CA SER A 201 17.40 -21.15 16.64
C SER A 201 17.42 -22.16 15.50
N ALA A 202 17.31 -23.45 15.84
CA ALA A 202 17.13 -24.51 14.86
C ALA A 202 15.61 -24.80 14.70
N ASP A 203 15.16 -24.95 13.45
CA ASP A 203 13.79 -25.41 13.20
C ASP A 203 13.69 -26.94 13.43
N SER A 204 12.47 -27.47 13.33
CA SER A 204 12.18 -28.91 13.51
C SER A 204 12.93 -29.82 12.53
N GLN A 205 13.63 -29.25 11.53
CA GLN A 205 14.45 -29.96 10.56
C GLN A 205 15.95 -29.68 10.73
N GLY A 206 16.35 -29.06 11.87
CA GLY A 206 17.74 -28.74 12.18
C GLY A 206 18.33 -27.54 11.41
N ARG A 207 17.53 -26.79 10.64
CA ARG A 207 18.00 -25.63 9.88
C ARG A 207 18.12 -24.43 10.80
N ARG A 208 19.33 -23.87 10.87
CA ARG A 208 19.63 -22.68 11.65
C ARG A 208 19.03 -21.42 11.03
N ARG A 209 18.31 -20.64 11.83
CA ARG A 209 17.70 -19.35 11.42
C ARG A 209 17.88 -18.33 12.53
N ALA A 210 18.13 -17.09 12.16
CA ALA A 210 18.11 -15.98 13.10
C ALA A 210 16.70 -15.83 13.71
N VAL A 211 16.67 -15.70 15.04
CA VAL A 211 15.43 -15.37 15.76
C VAL A 211 15.03 -13.95 15.37
N LYS A 212 13.76 -13.75 15.02
CA LYS A 212 13.25 -12.42 14.71
C LYS A 212 12.48 -11.84 15.87
N ARG A 213 12.75 -10.59 16.22
CA ARG A 213 12.00 -9.84 17.24
C ARG A 213 11.18 -8.72 16.60
N LYS A 214 10.00 -8.51 17.16
CA LYS A 214 9.07 -7.43 16.75
C LYS A 214 9.64 -6.09 17.18
N GLN A 215 9.70 -5.14 16.28
CA GLN A 215 10.05 -3.75 16.57
C GLN A 215 8.98 -2.83 15.97
N LYS A 216 8.66 -1.77 16.70
CA LYS A 216 7.83 -0.68 16.18
C LYS A 216 8.72 0.24 15.35
N ARG A 217 8.21 0.65 14.19
CA ARG A 217 8.80 1.64 13.29
C ARG A 217 7.72 2.63 12.87
N VAL A 218 8.10 3.82 12.51
CA VAL A 218 7.17 4.77 11.92
C VAL A 218 7.32 4.78 10.40
N MET A 219 6.21 4.76 9.71
CA MET A 219 6.14 5.00 8.28
C MET A 219 5.76 6.47 8.07
N LEU A 220 6.75 7.31 7.77
CA LEU A 220 6.55 8.68 7.35
C LEU A 220 6.01 8.68 5.92
N SER A 221 5.05 9.53 5.60
CA SER A 221 4.40 9.55 4.29
C SER A 221 4.05 10.96 3.85
N ALA A 222 4.16 11.19 2.53
CA ALA A 222 3.75 12.43 1.87
C ALA A 222 2.74 12.16 0.77
N LEU A 223 1.67 12.97 0.77
CA LEU A 223 0.61 12.97 -0.22
C LEU A 223 0.54 14.36 -0.85
N GLY A 224 0.59 14.43 -2.17
CA GLY A 224 0.39 15.65 -2.93
C GLY A 224 -1.07 15.86 -3.30
N VAL A 225 -1.53 17.13 -3.31
CA VAL A 225 -2.86 17.53 -3.79
C VAL A 225 -2.69 18.61 -4.85
N TRP A 226 -3.39 18.46 -5.98
CA TRP A 226 -3.37 19.40 -7.12
C TRP A 226 -4.68 20.19 -7.23
N PRO A 227 -4.68 21.31 -7.96
CA PRO A 227 -5.84 22.19 -8.09
C PRO A 227 -7.06 21.57 -8.77
N ASP A 228 -6.90 20.49 -9.50
CA ASP A 228 -7.98 19.69 -10.11
C ASP A 228 -8.66 18.71 -9.11
N GLY A 229 -8.20 18.70 -7.86
CA GLY A 229 -8.65 17.76 -6.82
C GLY A 229 -8.01 16.37 -6.91
N HIS A 230 -7.08 16.18 -7.85
CA HIS A 230 -6.24 14.98 -7.86
C HIS A 230 -5.34 14.93 -6.64
N TRP A 231 -5.12 13.73 -6.10
CA TRP A 231 -4.15 13.50 -5.05
C TRP A 231 -3.44 12.16 -5.21
N GLU A 232 -2.19 12.09 -4.73
CA GLU A 232 -1.38 10.89 -4.87
C GLU A 232 -0.38 10.77 -3.71
N ILE A 233 -0.13 9.55 -3.22
CA ILE A 233 0.99 9.28 -2.31
C ILE A 233 2.29 9.37 -3.12
N MET A 234 3.15 10.32 -2.79
CA MET A 234 4.36 10.63 -3.54
C MET A 234 5.61 9.97 -2.99
N HIS A 235 5.68 9.86 -1.67
CA HIS A 235 6.85 9.34 -0.99
C HIS A 235 6.48 8.74 0.37
N TRP A 236 7.29 7.79 0.82
CA TRP A 236 7.24 7.22 2.17
C TRP A 236 8.62 6.72 2.58
N GLN A 237 8.85 6.65 3.88
CA GLN A 237 10.10 6.18 4.47
C GLN A 237 9.83 5.52 5.82
N ILE A 238 10.45 4.35 6.06
CA ILE A 238 10.45 3.73 7.38
C ILE A 238 11.55 4.36 8.22
N ALA A 239 11.22 4.74 9.46
CA ALA A 239 12.13 5.35 10.41
C ALA A 239 11.93 4.76 11.81
N GLU A 240 12.89 4.99 12.71
CA GLU A 240 12.81 4.53 14.10
C GLU A 240 11.80 5.32 14.93
N GLY A 241 11.60 6.58 14.59
CA GLY A 241 10.69 7.49 15.28
C GLY A 241 10.52 8.80 14.49
N GLU A 242 9.70 9.68 15.02
CA GLU A 242 9.40 11.00 14.44
C GLU A 242 10.33 12.07 15.04
N THR A 243 11.64 11.95 14.80
CA THR A 243 12.65 12.91 15.27
C THR A 243 12.95 13.95 14.19
N ALA A 244 13.60 15.05 14.57
CA ALA A 244 14.04 16.06 13.61
C ALA A 244 14.94 15.46 12.51
N ASP A 245 15.85 14.54 12.87
CA ASP A 245 16.74 13.89 11.90
C ASP A 245 15.99 13.03 10.90
N THR A 246 14.99 12.28 11.36
CA THR A 246 14.18 11.43 10.46
C THR A 246 13.32 12.28 9.53
N TRP A 247 12.75 13.38 10.00
CA TRP A 247 12.02 14.34 9.17
C TRP A 247 12.94 15.09 8.21
N ASN A 248 14.17 15.46 8.62
CA ASN A 248 15.17 16.04 7.74
C ASN A 248 15.53 15.11 6.57
N ALA A 249 15.76 13.82 6.85
CA ALA A 249 16.03 12.83 5.81
C ALA A 249 14.82 12.68 4.87
N PHE A 250 13.61 12.70 5.40
CA PHE A 250 12.36 12.59 4.65
C PHE A 250 12.13 13.80 3.73
N PHE A 251 12.27 15.03 4.22
CA PHE A 251 12.11 16.24 3.40
C PHE A 251 13.20 16.37 2.35
N ARG A 252 14.44 15.96 2.68
CA ARG A 252 15.51 15.88 1.67
C ARG A 252 15.14 14.97 0.50
N ALA A 253 14.51 13.82 0.77
CA ALA A 253 14.07 12.92 -0.28
C ALA A 253 12.93 13.53 -1.11
N LEU A 254 12.00 14.28 -0.49
CA LEU A 254 10.96 15.02 -1.19
C LEU A 254 11.54 16.15 -2.05
N TYR A 255 12.54 16.86 -1.55
CA TYR A 255 13.25 17.90 -2.31
C TYR A 255 13.86 17.35 -3.60
N LEU A 256 14.53 16.19 -3.52
CA LEU A 256 15.07 15.49 -4.69
C LEU A 256 13.99 15.04 -5.69
N LYS A 257 12.75 14.89 -5.25
CA LYS A 257 11.59 14.60 -6.11
C LYS A 257 10.98 15.87 -6.74
N GLY A 258 11.46 17.07 -6.40
CA GLY A 258 10.99 18.34 -6.92
C GLY A 258 9.99 19.08 -6.01
N VAL A 259 9.76 18.61 -4.77
CA VAL A 259 8.98 19.34 -3.77
C VAL A 259 9.90 20.37 -3.11
N THR A 260 9.81 21.61 -3.57
CA THR A 260 10.69 22.72 -3.19
C THR A 260 9.87 23.94 -2.77
N GLU A 261 10.51 24.95 -2.23
CA GLU A 261 9.89 26.25 -1.89
C GLU A 261 9.34 27.01 -3.10
N GLN A 262 9.78 26.66 -4.34
CA GLN A 262 9.25 27.22 -5.59
C GLN A 262 8.05 26.46 -6.16
N THR A 263 7.84 25.22 -5.73
CA THR A 263 6.82 24.34 -6.30
C THR A 263 5.69 24.02 -5.31
N THR A 264 5.88 24.34 -4.03
CA THR A 264 4.95 24.00 -2.94
C THR A 264 4.52 25.27 -2.21
N ASP A 265 3.23 25.49 -2.12
CA ASP A 265 2.63 26.65 -1.47
C ASP A 265 2.26 26.35 -0.01
N LEU A 266 1.89 25.09 0.30
CA LEU A 266 1.41 24.68 1.61
C LEU A 266 1.87 23.28 1.99
N VAL A 267 2.35 23.12 3.23
CA VAL A 267 2.51 21.81 3.87
C VAL A 267 1.50 21.67 5.00
N VAL A 268 0.78 20.56 5.04
CA VAL A 268 -0.21 20.22 6.07
C VAL A 268 0.33 19.10 6.96
N SER A 269 0.39 19.30 8.27
CA SER A 269 0.88 18.32 9.23
C SER A 269 0.19 18.39 10.59
N ASP A 270 0.51 17.44 11.48
CA ASP A 270 0.06 17.48 12.87
C ASP A 270 0.76 18.56 13.73
N GLY A 271 1.87 19.13 13.24
CA GLY A 271 2.65 20.16 13.92
C GLY A 271 3.54 19.61 15.03
N SER A 272 4.12 18.41 14.85
CA SER A 272 5.12 17.91 15.78
C SER A 272 6.42 18.74 15.70
N PRO A 273 7.11 19.03 16.84
CA PRO A 273 8.27 19.94 16.84
C PRO A 273 9.41 19.51 15.92
N GLY A 274 9.66 18.21 15.81
CA GLY A 274 10.70 17.65 14.93
C GLY A 274 10.39 17.87 13.44
N LEU A 275 9.12 17.78 13.07
CA LEU A 275 8.64 18.05 11.72
C LEU A 275 8.71 19.56 11.40
N GLU A 276 8.25 20.42 12.30
CA GLU A 276 8.31 21.88 12.10
C GLU A 276 9.74 22.36 11.86
N SER A 277 10.71 21.90 12.67
CA SER A 277 12.11 22.23 12.50
C SER A 277 12.67 21.77 11.13
N ALA A 278 12.30 20.59 10.67
CA ALA A 278 12.73 20.09 9.37
C ALA A 278 12.04 20.85 8.20
N LEU A 279 10.78 21.23 8.37
CA LEU A 279 10.04 22.02 7.40
C LEU A 279 10.69 23.40 7.21
N ASP A 280 10.98 24.11 8.31
CA ASP A 280 11.63 25.42 8.29
C ASP A 280 13.00 25.39 7.60
N TYR A 281 13.71 24.27 7.69
CA TYR A 281 15.02 24.09 7.05
C TYR A 281 14.92 23.79 5.55
N HIS A 282 14.01 22.88 5.14
CA HIS A 282 13.95 22.38 3.76
C HIS A 282 13.00 23.15 2.85
N LEU A 283 11.95 23.75 3.41
CA LEU A 283 10.87 24.44 2.68
C LEU A 283 10.65 25.84 3.32
N TYR A 284 11.74 26.59 3.47
CA TYR A 284 11.71 27.92 4.07
C TYR A 284 10.74 28.85 3.34
N GLY A 285 9.83 29.46 4.09
CA GLY A 285 8.83 30.40 3.55
C GLY A 285 7.58 29.74 2.97
N VAL A 286 7.52 28.41 2.89
CA VAL A 286 6.29 27.68 2.54
C VAL A 286 5.31 27.75 3.70
N ALA A 287 4.04 28.03 3.41
CA ALA A 287 3.00 28.09 4.44
C ALA A 287 2.85 26.73 5.14
N HIS A 288 2.74 26.74 6.45
CA HIS A 288 2.50 25.55 7.25
C HIS A 288 1.10 25.54 7.84
N GLN A 289 0.27 24.61 7.39
CA GLN A 289 -1.07 24.36 7.91
C GLN A 289 -1.01 23.30 9.01
N ARG A 290 -1.36 23.67 10.20
CA ARG A 290 -1.58 22.70 11.27
C ARG A 290 -2.91 22.00 11.08
N CYS A 291 -2.90 20.67 11.07
CA CYS A 291 -4.09 19.86 10.85
C CYS A 291 -5.19 20.17 11.87
N ILE A 292 -6.31 20.71 11.40
CA ILE A 292 -7.44 21.08 12.25
C ILE A 292 -7.99 19.88 13.03
N PHE A 293 -8.07 18.71 12.40
CA PHE A 293 -8.53 17.50 13.07
C PHE A 293 -7.65 17.10 14.26
N HIS A 294 -6.31 17.12 14.08
CA HIS A 294 -5.37 16.84 15.17
C HIS A 294 -5.46 17.91 16.27
N LYS A 295 -5.61 19.17 15.89
CA LYS A 295 -5.77 20.27 16.81
C LYS A 295 -7.01 20.10 17.70
N ILE A 296 -8.16 19.82 17.11
CA ILE A 296 -9.41 19.55 17.86
C ILE A 296 -9.25 18.29 18.74
N LYS A 297 -8.69 17.22 18.20
CA LYS A 297 -8.50 15.96 18.94
C LYS A 297 -7.63 16.14 20.19
N GLN A 298 -6.57 16.94 20.08
CA GLN A 298 -5.67 17.24 21.21
C GLN A 298 -6.39 17.94 22.38
N LEU A 299 -7.45 18.70 22.15
CA LEU A 299 -8.20 19.34 23.23
C LEU A 299 -8.63 18.35 24.32
N ALA A 300 -8.89 17.10 23.92
CA ALA A 300 -9.31 16.05 24.85
C ALA A 300 -8.26 15.75 25.94
N ASP A 301 -6.97 15.99 25.65
CA ASP A 301 -5.85 15.72 26.55
C ASP A 301 -5.62 16.89 27.52
N TYR A 302 -6.19 18.05 27.23
CA TYR A 302 -6.11 19.27 28.05
C TYR A 302 -7.35 19.53 28.88
N LEU A 303 -8.35 18.64 28.89
CA LEU A 303 -9.54 18.79 29.71
C LEU A 303 -9.23 18.59 31.19
N VAL A 304 -9.58 19.59 32.01
CA VAL A 304 -9.36 19.56 33.45
C VAL A 304 -10.60 19.13 34.23
N PHE A 305 -11.77 19.23 33.58
CA PHE A 305 -13.07 18.92 34.21
C PHE A 305 -13.30 19.68 35.52
N GLY A 306 -12.80 20.93 35.60
CA GLY A 306 -12.93 21.79 36.76
C GLY A 306 -14.37 22.24 37.04
N ALA A 307 -14.63 22.66 38.27
CA ALA A 307 -15.76 23.49 38.62
C ALA A 307 -15.48 24.94 38.21
N LEU A 308 -16.53 25.73 37.99
CA LEU A 308 -16.40 27.20 37.85
C LEU A 308 -15.97 27.82 39.18
N GLU A 309 -15.01 28.77 39.15
CA GLU A 309 -14.65 29.55 40.28
C GLU A 309 -15.44 30.88 40.21
N GLY A 310 -16.11 31.30 41.33
CA GLY A 310 -16.85 32.56 41.44
C GLY A 310 -18.35 32.42 41.77
N GLU A 311 -19.07 33.51 41.75
CA GLU A 311 -20.51 33.58 42.08
C GLU A 311 -21.44 32.83 41.10
N GLU A 312 -20.95 32.46 39.92
CA GLU A 312 -21.63 31.56 38.97
C GLU A 312 -21.36 30.05 39.22
N ALA A 313 -20.88 29.72 40.40
CA ALA A 313 -20.49 28.34 40.82
C ALA A 313 -21.62 27.30 40.84
N ALA A 314 -22.74 27.52 40.16
CA ALA A 314 -23.84 26.54 40.03
C ALA A 314 -23.56 25.40 39.04
N VAL A 315 -22.45 25.41 38.31
CA VAL A 315 -22.08 24.32 37.43
C VAL A 315 -21.06 23.44 38.11
N GLU A 316 -21.56 22.42 38.73
CA GLU A 316 -20.77 21.39 39.42
C GLU A 316 -19.79 20.71 38.47
N ALA A 317 -18.55 20.44 38.92
CA ALA A 317 -17.59 19.66 38.15
C ALA A 317 -18.20 18.30 37.78
N PRO A 318 -18.00 17.79 36.55
CA PRO A 318 -18.62 16.54 36.15
C PRO A 318 -18.05 15.38 36.96
N SER A 319 -18.84 14.88 37.93
CA SER A 319 -18.45 13.87 38.89
C SER A 319 -18.50 12.45 38.29
N THR A 320 -19.38 12.22 37.32
CA THR A 320 -19.57 10.91 36.69
C THR A 320 -18.80 10.75 35.38
N ARG A 321 -18.41 9.51 35.04
CA ARG A 321 -17.80 9.18 33.75
C ARG A 321 -18.67 9.64 32.57
N LYS A 322 -19.98 9.51 32.67
CA LYS A 322 -20.95 9.93 31.64
C LYS A 322 -20.93 11.45 31.45
N ALA A 323 -20.94 12.23 32.53
CA ALA A 323 -20.89 13.69 32.49
C ALA A 323 -19.56 14.19 31.91
N LYS A 324 -18.42 13.58 32.28
CA LYS A 324 -17.11 13.90 31.67
C LYS A 324 -17.11 13.63 30.18
N GLN A 325 -17.67 12.50 29.74
CA GLN A 325 -17.76 12.17 28.32
C GLN A 325 -18.70 13.11 27.56
N GLN A 326 -19.79 13.58 28.16
CA GLN A 326 -20.67 14.57 27.56
C GLN A 326 -19.97 15.94 27.41
N ARG A 327 -19.28 16.42 28.45
CA ARG A 327 -18.48 17.65 28.36
C ARG A 327 -17.39 17.56 27.27
N LYS A 328 -16.65 16.45 27.25
CA LYS A 328 -15.68 16.18 26.19
C LYS A 328 -16.32 16.27 24.81
N LYS A 329 -17.48 15.63 24.61
CA LYS A 329 -18.17 15.65 23.32
C LYS A 329 -18.64 17.05 22.94
N ALA A 330 -19.14 17.83 23.90
CA ALA A 330 -19.60 19.18 23.67
C ALA A 330 -18.46 20.13 23.25
N ILE A 331 -17.36 20.16 23.99
CA ILE A 331 -16.23 21.05 23.65
C ILE A 331 -15.57 20.68 22.31
N LEU A 332 -15.49 19.39 21.97
CA LEU A 332 -14.96 18.97 20.67
C LEU A 332 -15.90 19.34 19.52
N ALA A 333 -17.21 19.30 19.73
CA ALA A 333 -18.20 19.75 18.76
C ALA A 333 -18.13 21.27 18.54
N ASP A 334 -18.05 22.04 19.62
CA ASP A 334 -17.93 23.50 19.57
C ASP A 334 -16.60 23.92 18.92
N ALA A 335 -15.50 23.22 19.22
CA ALA A 335 -14.23 23.45 18.55
C ALA A 335 -14.30 23.13 17.05
N GLY A 336 -15.06 22.11 16.64
CA GLY A 336 -15.34 21.83 15.23
C GLY A 336 -16.12 22.96 14.57
N TRP A 337 -17.15 23.45 15.23
CA TRP A 337 -17.97 24.58 14.76
C TRP A 337 -17.17 25.87 14.51
N VAL A 338 -16.10 26.12 15.27
CA VAL A 338 -15.18 27.25 15.03
C VAL A 338 -14.67 27.23 13.59
N TYR A 339 -14.26 26.07 13.08
CA TYR A 339 -13.69 25.92 11.74
C TYR A 339 -14.71 25.71 10.60
N ASP A 340 -16.01 25.75 10.92
CA ASP A 340 -17.08 25.73 9.92
C ASP A 340 -17.46 27.14 9.44
N GLY A 341 -16.68 28.16 9.80
CA GLY A 341 -16.88 29.55 9.35
C GLY A 341 -16.62 29.68 7.83
N GLU A 342 -17.37 30.61 7.22
CA GLU A 342 -17.31 30.86 5.77
C GLU A 342 -16.12 31.74 5.36
N SER A 343 -15.54 32.46 6.30
CA SER A 343 -14.40 33.35 6.10
C SER A 343 -13.45 33.32 7.29
N GLU A 344 -12.22 33.81 7.11
CA GLU A 344 -11.26 33.94 8.19
C GLU A 344 -11.85 34.81 9.36
N ALA A 345 -12.50 35.89 9.01
CA ALA A 345 -13.14 36.78 10.00
C ALA A 345 -14.23 36.05 10.80
N ASP A 346 -15.06 35.22 10.14
CA ASP A 346 -16.08 34.41 10.79
C ASP A 346 -15.45 33.34 11.69
N ILE A 347 -14.41 32.63 11.21
CA ILE A 347 -13.69 31.64 12.02
C ILE A 347 -13.10 32.28 13.29
N ARG A 348 -12.50 33.46 13.16
CA ARG A 348 -11.94 34.20 14.31
C ARG A 348 -13.04 34.63 15.28
N ALA A 349 -14.17 35.16 14.79
CA ALA A 349 -15.30 35.53 15.63
C ALA A 349 -15.86 34.30 16.37
N ARG A 350 -15.99 33.19 15.74
CA ARG A 350 -16.41 31.91 16.38
C ARG A 350 -15.39 31.40 17.41
N ALA A 351 -14.10 31.60 17.18
CA ALA A 351 -13.07 31.27 18.17
C ALA A 351 -13.20 32.13 19.45
N GLU A 352 -13.56 33.40 19.33
CA GLU A 352 -13.87 34.25 20.49
C GLU A 352 -15.09 33.75 21.25
N VAL A 353 -16.19 33.38 20.56
CA VAL A 353 -17.37 32.77 21.17
C VAL A 353 -17.03 31.46 21.88
N PHE A 354 -16.20 30.61 21.26
CA PHE A 354 -15.70 29.39 21.88
C PHE A 354 -14.90 29.69 23.16
N ARG A 355 -13.99 30.68 23.10
CA ARG A 355 -13.22 31.13 24.26
C ARG A 355 -14.13 31.54 25.38
N ASP A 356 -15.07 32.46 25.13
CA ASP A 356 -15.95 33.05 26.15
C ASP A 356 -16.84 31.97 26.81
N HIS A 357 -17.26 30.98 26.03
CA HIS A 357 -18.07 29.88 26.56
C HIS A 357 -17.28 28.88 27.42
N TRP A 358 -16.00 28.58 27.05
CA TRP A 358 -15.25 27.50 27.67
C TRP A 358 -14.14 27.95 28.61
N GLN A 359 -13.71 29.23 28.57
CA GLN A 359 -12.54 29.72 29.31
C GLN A 359 -12.64 29.43 30.81
N ALA A 360 -13.80 29.66 31.42
CA ALA A 360 -13.99 29.42 32.85
C ALA A 360 -14.01 27.92 33.22
N ARG A 361 -14.47 27.05 32.30
CA ARG A 361 -14.68 25.62 32.56
C ARG A 361 -13.48 24.78 32.18
N GLU A 362 -12.82 25.11 31.07
CA GLU A 362 -11.73 24.29 30.49
C GLU A 362 -10.61 25.22 29.96
N PRO A 363 -9.98 26.04 30.83
CA PRO A 363 -9.02 27.07 30.41
C PRO A 363 -7.80 26.48 29.64
N LYS A 364 -7.33 25.30 30.01
CA LYS A 364 -6.20 24.67 29.33
C LYS A 364 -6.56 24.20 27.92
N ALA A 365 -7.78 23.71 27.72
CA ALA A 365 -8.26 23.34 26.39
C ALA A 365 -8.44 24.58 25.50
N VAL A 366 -8.99 25.67 26.02
CA VAL A 366 -9.09 26.95 25.30
C VAL A 366 -7.71 27.45 24.92
N ALA A 367 -6.78 27.53 25.87
CA ALA A 367 -5.40 27.94 25.60
C ALA A 367 -4.73 27.07 24.51
N ASN A 368 -4.95 25.75 24.55
CA ASN A 368 -4.46 24.87 23.52
C ASN A 368 -5.08 25.13 22.14
N LEU A 369 -6.40 25.36 22.03
CA LEU A 369 -7.02 25.70 20.75
C LEU A 369 -6.43 26.98 20.14
N LEU A 370 -6.26 28.00 20.96
CA LEU A 370 -5.78 29.33 20.53
C LEU A 370 -4.27 29.40 20.32
N LEU A 371 -3.50 28.44 20.86
CA LEU A 371 -2.07 28.35 20.62
C LEU A 371 -1.84 28.00 19.11
N ASP A 372 -1.03 28.82 18.45
CA ASP A 372 -0.75 28.69 16.99
C ASP A 372 -2.02 28.65 16.12
N PHE A 373 -3.08 29.36 16.53
CA PHE A 373 -4.36 29.36 15.81
C PHE A 373 -4.19 29.81 14.36
N ASP A 374 -3.33 30.78 14.10
CA ASP A 374 -3.03 31.25 12.74
C ASP A 374 -2.47 30.15 11.82
N LYS A 375 -1.66 29.24 12.37
CA LYS A 375 -1.20 28.06 11.62
C LYS A 375 -2.35 27.12 11.22
N THR A 376 -3.50 27.17 11.88
CA THR A 376 -4.69 26.40 11.49
C THR A 376 -5.50 27.04 10.37
N LEU A 377 -5.18 28.29 10.02
CA LEU A 377 -5.84 29.08 8.98
C LEU A 377 -4.95 29.31 7.75
N ALA A 378 -3.73 28.78 7.74
CA ALA A 378 -2.77 28.99 6.66
C ALA A 378 -3.31 28.57 5.28
N TYR A 379 -4.23 27.60 5.21
CA TYR A 379 -4.88 27.17 3.95
C TYR A 379 -5.72 28.30 3.30
N LEU A 380 -6.08 29.37 4.03
CA LEU A 380 -6.81 30.53 3.51
C LEU A 380 -5.89 31.57 2.86
N THR A 381 -4.57 31.50 3.10
CA THR A 381 -3.60 32.48 2.59
C THR A 381 -3.02 32.14 1.24
N ILE A 382 -3.30 30.93 0.72
CA ILE A 382 -2.76 30.43 -0.56
C ILE A 382 -3.79 30.55 -1.68
N ASP A 383 -3.33 30.66 -2.92
CA ASP A 383 -4.19 30.65 -4.11
C ASP A 383 -4.53 29.21 -4.51
N PHE A 384 -5.57 28.68 -3.85
CA PHE A 384 -6.06 27.32 -4.09
C PHE A 384 -7.59 27.28 -4.11
N PRO A 385 -8.23 26.43 -4.95
CA PRO A 385 -9.70 26.40 -5.05
C PRO A 385 -10.39 26.14 -3.71
N LEU A 386 -11.19 27.10 -3.25
CA LEU A 386 -11.92 27.01 -1.97
C LEU A 386 -12.85 25.78 -1.90
N SER A 387 -13.36 25.32 -3.04
CA SER A 387 -14.15 24.08 -3.11
C SER A 387 -13.37 22.84 -2.66
N LEU A 388 -12.05 22.90 -2.68
CA LEU A 388 -11.14 21.83 -2.26
C LEU A 388 -10.53 22.08 -0.86
N ALA A 389 -10.92 23.15 -0.15
CA ALA A 389 -10.38 23.49 1.17
C ALA A 389 -10.51 22.32 2.17
N SER A 390 -11.57 21.53 2.08
CA SER A 390 -11.75 20.34 2.92
C SER A 390 -10.66 19.28 2.76
N LEU A 391 -9.94 19.26 1.63
CA LEU A 391 -8.85 18.31 1.36
C LEU A 391 -7.53 18.76 1.98
N ILE A 392 -7.35 20.08 2.21
CA ILE A 392 -6.06 20.67 2.56
C ILE A 392 -6.01 21.28 3.97
N ARG A 393 -7.13 21.39 4.67
CA ARG A 393 -7.17 21.87 6.07
C ARG A 393 -6.89 20.78 7.10
N THR A 394 -6.79 19.52 6.66
CA THR A 394 -6.54 18.36 7.52
C THR A 394 -5.70 17.31 6.81
N THR A 395 -5.08 16.40 7.57
CA THR A 395 -4.40 15.19 7.05
C THR A 395 -5.34 13.99 6.80
N ASN A 396 -6.67 14.22 6.77
CA ASN A 396 -7.66 13.14 6.67
C ASN A 396 -7.47 12.21 5.48
N LEU A 397 -6.95 12.70 4.34
CA LEU A 397 -6.65 11.84 3.18
C LEU A 397 -5.58 10.80 3.53
N LEU A 398 -4.49 11.23 4.18
CA LEU A 398 -3.45 10.33 4.68
C LEU A 398 -3.99 9.39 5.77
N GLU A 399 -4.79 9.92 6.70
CA GLU A 399 -5.36 9.08 7.76
C GLU A 399 -6.27 7.99 7.21
N ARG A 400 -7.04 8.27 6.17
CA ARG A 400 -7.86 7.26 5.48
C ARG A 400 -6.97 6.17 4.85
N PHE A 401 -5.88 6.56 4.21
CA PHE A 401 -4.90 5.62 3.68
C PHE A 401 -4.22 4.81 4.80
N HIS A 402 -3.79 5.46 5.88
CA HIS A 402 -3.23 4.80 7.07
C HIS A 402 -4.22 3.79 7.69
N LYS A 403 -5.52 4.09 7.67
CA LYS A 403 -6.56 3.17 8.16
C LYS A 403 -6.63 1.87 7.35
N GLU A 404 -6.49 1.97 6.03
CA GLU A 404 -6.40 0.78 5.16
C GLU A 404 -5.13 -0.03 5.46
N MET A 405 -3.99 0.62 5.64
CA MET A 405 -2.74 -0.05 5.99
C MET A 405 -2.82 -0.74 7.36
N ARG A 406 -3.43 -0.08 8.38
CA ARG A 406 -3.67 -0.70 9.70
C ARG A 406 -4.58 -1.91 9.60
N ARG A 407 -5.58 -1.89 8.73
CA ARG A 407 -6.46 -3.05 8.47
C ARG A 407 -5.63 -4.22 7.96
N LYS A 408 -4.76 -4.00 6.98
CA LYS A 408 -3.86 -5.02 6.45
C LYS A 408 -2.85 -5.53 7.46
N GLN A 409 -2.29 -4.64 8.27
CA GLN A 409 -1.38 -5.05 9.33
C GLN A 409 -2.06 -5.98 10.36
N ARG A 410 -3.35 -5.77 10.65
CA ARG A 410 -4.11 -6.69 11.53
C ARG A 410 -4.24 -8.08 10.93
N ASP A 411 -4.54 -8.18 9.62
CA ASP A 411 -4.70 -9.45 8.91
C ASP A 411 -3.35 -10.19 8.81
N ILE A 412 -2.25 -9.46 8.56
CA ILE A 412 -0.89 -10.01 8.43
C ILE A 412 -0.28 -10.33 9.81
N GLY A 413 -0.69 -9.62 10.87
CA GLY A 413 -0.13 -9.65 12.21
C GLY A 413 1.16 -8.84 12.36
N MET A 414 2.21 -9.13 11.57
CA MET A 414 3.43 -8.34 11.50
C MET A 414 4.14 -8.53 10.17
N PHE A 415 4.81 -7.50 9.70
CA PHE A 415 5.65 -7.60 8.51
C PHE A 415 6.95 -8.35 8.79
N GLN A 416 7.36 -9.23 7.88
CA GLN A 416 8.57 -10.05 8.01
C GLN A 416 9.86 -9.31 7.59
N SER A 417 9.73 -8.15 6.94
CA SER A 417 10.82 -7.25 6.51
C SER A 417 10.26 -5.86 6.19
N GLU A 418 11.13 -4.86 6.19
CA GLU A 418 10.81 -3.51 5.70
C GLU A 418 10.36 -3.54 4.25
N GLN A 419 11.10 -4.24 3.39
CA GLN A 419 10.75 -4.38 1.98
C GLN A 419 9.32 -4.91 1.78
N GLY A 420 8.89 -5.91 2.56
CA GLY A 420 7.52 -6.43 2.49
C GLY A 420 6.48 -5.39 2.92
N CYS A 421 6.77 -4.59 3.95
CA CYS A 421 5.93 -3.50 4.41
C CYS A 421 5.81 -2.41 3.34
N GLU A 422 6.92 -1.95 2.78
CA GLU A 422 6.96 -0.92 1.75
C GLU A 422 6.32 -1.38 0.43
N THR A 423 6.50 -2.65 0.05
CA THR A 423 5.85 -3.21 -1.14
C THR A 423 4.33 -3.15 -1.01
N LEU A 424 3.79 -3.55 0.15
CA LEU A 424 2.35 -3.43 0.39
C LEU A 424 1.89 -1.97 0.39
N TRP A 425 2.67 -1.07 1.00
CA TRP A 425 2.40 0.36 0.98
C TRP A 425 2.31 0.90 -0.46
N TYR A 426 3.29 0.56 -1.29
CA TYR A 426 3.30 0.92 -2.70
C TYR A 426 2.06 0.42 -3.44
N LEU A 427 1.72 -0.86 -3.30
CA LEU A 427 0.55 -1.45 -3.96
C LEU A 427 -0.75 -0.78 -3.52
N LEU A 428 -0.92 -0.50 -2.22
CA LEU A 428 -2.08 0.22 -1.70
C LEU A 428 -2.13 1.65 -2.25
N SER A 429 -1.01 2.36 -2.28
CA SER A 429 -0.96 3.73 -2.81
C SER A 429 -1.36 3.77 -4.29
N ARG A 430 -0.86 2.85 -5.12
CA ARG A 430 -1.23 2.76 -6.54
C ARG A 430 -2.70 2.41 -6.75
N ARG A 431 -3.24 1.52 -5.91
CA ARG A 431 -4.68 1.18 -5.93
C ARG A 431 -5.56 2.39 -5.60
N GLU A 432 -5.22 3.14 -4.55
CA GLU A 432 -6.02 4.32 -4.16
C GLU A 432 -5.92 5.44 -5.20
N THR A 433 -4.74 5.68 -5.77
CA THR A 433 -4.56 6.61 -6.89
C THR A 433 -5.41 6.21 -8.12
N ALA A 434 -5.43 4.91 -8.47
CA ALA A 434 -6.24 4.43 -9.59
C ALA A 434 -7.75 4.62 -9.35
N LYS A 435 -8.23 4.33 -8.12
CA LYS A 435 -9.63 4.56 -7.74
C LYS A 435 -10.02 6.04 -7.83
N GLN A 436 -9.14 6.91 -7.35
CA GLN A 436 -9.38 8.34 -7.35
C GLN A 436 -9.44 8.89 -8.79
N ARG A 437 -8.51 8.48 -9.67
CA ARG A 437 -8.53 8.86 -11.09
C ARG A 437 -9.81 8.40 -11.79
N ALA A 438 -10.24 7.17 -11.55
CA ALA A 438 -11.51 6.65 -12.10
C ALA A 438 -12.72 7.47 -11.61
N ALA A 439 -12.74 7.85 -10.33
CA ALA A 439 -13.82 8.67 -9.77
C ALA A 439 -13.82 10.12 -10.32
N LEU A 440 -12.67 10.72 -10.61
CA LEU A 440 -12.57 12.03 -11.26
C LEU A 440 -13.04 11.95 -12.73
N SER A 441 -12.60 10.94 -13.48
CA SER A 441 -13.02 10.75 -14.89
C SER A 441 -14.52 10.49 -15.04
N SER A 442 -15.20 9.97 -14.03
CA SER A 442 -16.66 9.75 -14.06
C SER A 442 -17.49 11.01 -13.73
N ARG A 443 -16.82 12.11 -13.29
CA ARG A 443 -17.46 13.39 -12.98
C ARG A 443 -17.35 14.43 -14.09
N LEU A 444 -16.47 14.16 -15.06
CA LEU A 444 -16.29 14.91 -16.31
C LEU A 444 -17.17 14.30 -17.42
#